data_3580e26b83ab03dc117066721dddc6c5
#
_entry.id   3580e26b83ab03dc117066721dddc6c5
#
_cell.length_a   1.000
_cell.length_b   1.000
_cell.length_c   1.000
_cell.angle_alpha   90.00
_cell.angle_beta   90.00
_cell.angle_gamma   90.00
#
_symmetry.space_group_name_H-M   'P 1'
#
loop_
_entity.id
_entity.type
_entity.pdbx_description
1 polymer ?
#
loop_
_entity_poly.entity_id
_entity_poly.type
_entity_poly.pdbx_seq_one_letter_code
_entity_poly.pdbx_strand_id
1 'polypeptide(L)'
;ENWRDAISSVEEIIEDARNGRMFILVDHEDRENEGDLVIPAQMATPEAINFMATHGRGLICLTLPGERIDALGLPLMASQNSSRHETAFTISLEAREGVSTGISARARTVAVAIDSSKSATDIATPGHVFPLRARDGGVLVRAGHTEAAVDISRLAGLNPAGVICEIMNDDGSMSRLPDLVAFAQLHGLKIGTISDLIAYRRRHDNLVAVTREDTVRSEFGGEWQMRVYSDTAHGDEHIALIKGDITTPEPVLVRMHALDPMLDVVGLGPNGRRDEFGDAMQTIAEEGRGALVLLRDTTMKLASGDSASPQTLRQYGLGAQILSS
;
A
#
# COMPACT_ATOMS: atom_id res chain seq x y z
N GLU A 1 27.68 -1.91 13.19
CA GLU A 1 27.05 -0.58 13.20
C GLU A 1 25.55 -0.75 13.08
N ASN A 2 24.79 -0.02 13.89
CA ASN A 2 23.35 -0.12 13.92
C ASN A 2 22.77 0.83 12.84
N TRP A 3 22.58 0.33 11.64
CA TRP A 3 22.03 1.10 10.50
C TRP A 3 20.64 1.70 10.78
N ARG A 4 19.94 1.23 11.82
CA ARG A 4 18.65 1.78 12.24
C ARG A 4 18.73 3.26 12.63
N ASP A 5 19.87 3.71 13.13
CA ASP A 5 20.09 5.11 13.52
C ASP A 5 20.17 6.05 12.30
N ALA A 6 20.37 5.50 11.09
CA ALA A 6 20.39 6.25 9.85
C ALA A 6 19.00 6.33 9.15
N ILE A 7 18.00 5.60 9.66
CA ILE A 7 16.65 5.58 9.09
C ILE A 7 15.82 6.68 9.72
N SER A 8 15.24 7.52 8.87
CA SER A 8 14.31 8.59 9.29
C SER A 8 12.90 8.05 9.50
N SER A 9 12.12 8.72 10.34
CA SER A 9 10.71 8.41 10.53
C SER A 9 9.90 8.67 9.25
N VAL A 10 8.73 8.04 9.15
CA VAL A 10 7.83 8.26 8.01
C VAL A 10 7.34 9.71 7.95
N GLU A 11 7.11 10.30 9.11
CA GLU A 11 6.72 11.71 9.24
C GLU A 11 7.79 12.65 8.67
N GLU A 12 9.07 12.39 8.93
CA GLU A 12 10.18 13.16 8.36
C GLU A 12 10.30 13.00 6.84
N ILE A 13 10.04 11.80 6.32
CA ILE A 13 10.00 11.53 4.86
C ILE A 13 8.83 12.27 4.21
N ILE A 14 7.64 12.22 4.82
CA ILE A 14 6.46 12.96 4.34
C ILE A 14 6.72 14.47 4.35
N GLU A 15 7.39 14.99 5.37
CA GLU A 15 7.73 16.41 5.45
C GLU A 15 8.73 16.81 4.35
N ASP A 16 9.75 16.00 4.07
CA ASP A 16 10.66 16.24 2.96
C ASP A 16 9.92 16.20 1.62
N ALA A 17 9.04 15.22 1.42
CA ALA A 17 8.20 15.14 0.23
C ALA A 17 7.34 16.41 0.04
N ARG A 18 6.68 16.86 1.11
CA ARG A 18 5.85 18.09 1.10
C ARG A 18 6.65 19.32 0.71
N ASN A 19 7.91 19.40 1.13
CA ASN A 19 8.81 20.50 0.84
C ASN A 19 9.59 20.36 -0.48
N GLY A 20 9.28 19.35 -1.28
CA GLY A 20 9.94 19.10 -2.56
C GLY A 20 11.38 18.62 -2.44
N ARG A 21 11.74 18.03 -1.31
CA ARG A 21 13.06 17.42 -1.09
C ARG A 21 13.04 15.96 -1.50
N MET A 22 14.09 15.56 -2.21
CA MET A 22 14.33 14.16 -2.56
C MET A 22 14.72 13.36 -1.33
N PHE A 23 14.33 12.11 -1.28
CA PHE A 23 14.68 11.16 -0.23
C PHE A 23 14.94 9.78 -0.82
N ILE A 24 15.46 8.86 -0.01
CA ILE A 24 15.72 7.48 -0.40
C ILE A 24 14.67 6.59 0.28
N LEU A 25 14.08 5.66 -0.46
CA LEU A 25 13.28 4.57 0.08
C LEU A 25 13.98 3.23 -0.15
N VAL A 26 13.98 2.40 0.88
CA VAL A 26 14.55 1.04 0.85
C VAL A 26 13.43 0.04 1.04
N ASP A 27 13.40 -0.99 0.21
CA ASP A 27 12.48 -2.11 0.35
C ASP A 27 13.09 -3.25 1.19
N HIS A 28 12.29 -4.30 1.43
CA HIS A 28 12.70 -5.41 2.28
C HIS A 28 13.82 -6.24 1.63
N GLU A 29 14.72 -6.78 2.47
CA GLU A 29 15.85 -7.62 2.02
C GLU A 29 15.40 -8.85 1.21
N ASP A 30 14.23 -9.40 1.51
CA ASP A 30 13.67 -10.56 0.81
C ASP A 30 12.98 -10.19 -0.52
N ARG A 31 12.83 -8.88 -0.83
CA ARG A 31 12.23 -8.41 -2.07
C ARG A 31 13.30 -8.09 -3.12
N GLU A 32 13.62 -6.82 -3.35
CA GLU A 32 14.67 -6.37 -4.26
C GLU A 32 15.95 -6.02 -3.49
N ASN A 33 15.77 -5.62 -2.23
CA ASN A 33 16.83 -5.13 -1.35
C ASN A 33 17.59 -3.96 -2.01
N GLU A 34 16.82 -3.00 -2.53
CA GLU A 34 17.33 -1.86 -3.29
C GLU A 34 16.90 -0.56 -2.63
N GLY A 35 17.59 0.53 -2.96
CA GLY A 35 17.24 1.88 -2.59
C GLY A 35 16.98 2.73 -3.83
N ASP A 36 15.84 3.41 -3.84
CA ASP A 36 15.47 4.36 -4.88
C ASP A 36 15.55 5.79 -4.37
N LEU A 37 16.06 6.68 -5.20
CA LEU A 37 15.79 8.12 -5.09
C LEU A 37 14.32 8.36 -5.42
N VAL A 38 13.64 9.11 -4.58
CA VAL A 38 12.21 9.41 -4.73
C VAL A 38 11.97 10.90 -4.55
N ILE A 39 11.13 11.47 -5.41
CA ILE A 39 10.58 12.82 -5.26
C ILE A 39 9.11 12.80 -5.71
N PRO A 40 8.19 13.52 -5.05
CA PRO A 40 6.84 13.69 -5.59
C PRO A 40 6.90 14.27 -7.02
N ALA A 41 6.11 13.72 -7.92
CA ALA A 41 6.15 14.12 -9.32
C ALA A 41 5.83 15.62 -9.52
N GLN A 42 4.96 16.16 -8.67
CA GLN A 42 4.63 17.60 -8.65
C GLN A 42 5.85 18.49 -8.37
N MET A 43 6.84 17.96 -7.67
CA MET A 43 8.08 18.64 -7.26
C MET A 43 9.30 18.26 -8.15
N ALA A 44 9.10 17.46 -9.18
CA ALA A 44 10.17 16.97 -10.05
C ALA A 44 10.64 18.05 -11.03
N THR A 45 11.63 18.83 -10.61
CA THR A 45 12.30 19.83 -11.45
C THR A 45 13.32 19.19 -12.40
N PRO A 46 13.79 19.90 -13.44
CA PRO A 46 14.89 19.43 -14.27
C PRO A 46 16.15 19.07 -13.46
N GLU A 47 16.46 19.85 -12.43
CA GLU A 47 17.61 19.62 -11.54
C GLU A 47 17.46 18.31 -10.75
N ALA A 48 16.24 18.01 -10.24
CA ALA A 48 15.95 16.78 -9.54
C ALA A 48 16.13 15.56 -10.46
N ILE A 49 15.60 15.62 -11.68
CA ILE A 49 15.73 14.54 -12.66
C ILE A 49 17.19 14.38 -13.10
N ASN A 50 17.92 15.48 -13.29
CA ASN A 50 19.34 15.42 -13.59
C ASN A 50 20.15 14.81 -12.44
N PHE A 51 19.79 15.11 -11.19
CA PHE A 51 20.39 14.47 -10.02
C PHE A 51 20.19 12.95 -10.05
N MET A 52 18.96 12.49 -10.31
CA MET A 52 18.66 11.07 -10.45
C MET A 52 19.49 10.40 -11.55
N ALA A 53 19.58 11.02 -12.73
CA ALA A 53 20.33 10.50 -13.86
C ALA A 53 21.84 10.43 -13.56
N THR A 54 22.38 11.45 -12.87
CA THR A 54 23.82 11.57 -12.60
C THR A 54 24.26 10.68 -11.45
N HIS A 55 23.50 10.66 -10.37
CA HIS A 55 23.92 10.03 -9.11
C HIS A 55 23.17 8.72 -8.83
N GLY A 56 21.90 8.59 -9.21
CA GLY A 56 21.17 7.33 -9.09
C GLY A 56 21.62 6.31 -10.13
N ARG A 57 21.62 6.72 -11.40
CA ARG A 57 22.03 5.93 -12.58
C ARG A 57 21.05 4.83 -12.97
N GLY A 58 19.94 4.67 -12.24
CA GLY A 58 18.88 3.73 -12.54
C GLY A 58 17.94 4.21 -13.65
N LEU A 59 16.85 3.50 -13.83
CA LEU A 59 15.80 3.88 -14.77
C LEU A 59 14.88 4.91 -14.11
N ILE A 60 14.77 6.09 -14.71
CA ILE A 60 13.86 7.14 -14.22
C ILE A 60 12.44 6.77 -14.61
N CYS A 61 11.61 6.44 -13.61
CA CYS A 61 10.25 6.02 -13.76
C CYS A 61 9.27 7.01 -13.11
N LEU A 62 8.09 7.15 -13.71
CA LEU A 62 6.99 7.95 -13.21
C LEU A 62 5.90 7.02 -12.64
N THR A 63 5.71 7.03 -11.34
CA THR A 63 4.67 6.22 -10.70
C THR A 63 3.34 6.95 -10.72
N LEU A 64 2.29 6.30 -11.21
CA LEU A 64 0.95 6.88 -11.37
C LEU A 64 -0.12 5.93 -10.82
N PRO A 65 -1.21 6.48 -10.24
CA PRO A 65 -2.41 5.70 -9.94
C PRO A 65 -3.00 5.08 -11.21
N GLY A 66 -3.70 3.94 -11.05
CA GLY A 66 -4.33 3.23 -12.17
C GLY A 66 -5.28 4.10 -12.97
N GLU A 67 -6.13 4.88 -12.29
CA GLU A 67 -7.06 5.82 -12.93
C GLU A 67 -6.37 6.84 -13.86
N ARG A 68 -5.18 7.32 -13.45
CA ARG A 68 -4.42 8.28 -14.28
C ARG A 68 -3.80 7.60 -15.50
N ILE A 69 -3.28 6.39 -15.34
CA ILE A 69 -2.81 5.55 -16.46
C ILE A 69 -3.93 5.34 -17.49
N ASP A 70 -5.14 5.01 -17.02
CA ASP A 70 -6.31 4.78 -17.86
C ASP A 70 -6.75 6.08 -18.57
N ALA A 71 -6.78 7.22 -17.89
CA ALA A 71 -7.11 8.52 -18.46
C ALA A 71 -6.12 8.97 -19.53
N LEU A 72 -4.85 8.58 -19.42
CA LEU A 72 -3.82 8.83 -20.43
C LEU A 72 -3.84 7.79 -21.57
N GLY A 73 -4.65 6.74 -21.47
CA GLY A 73 -4.74 5.68 -22.47
C GLY A 73 -3.45 4.87 -22.62
N LEU A 74 -2.69 4.66 -21.55
CA LEU A 74 -1.40 3.98 -21.57
C LEU A 74 -1.59 2.46 -21.35
N PRO A 75 -1.39 1.62 -22.37
CA PRO A 75 -1.42 0.18 -22.19
C PRO A 75 -0.18 -0.31 -21.44
N LEU A 76 -0.29 -1.46 -20.78
CA LEU A 76 0.87 -2.15 -20.23
C LEU A 76 1.84 -2.53 -21.36
N MET A 77 3.14 -2.44 -21.06
CA MET A 77 4.21 -2.78 -22.01
C MET A 77 4.17 -4.26 -22.39
N ALA A 78 3.74 -5.14 -21.49
CA ALA A 78 3.56 -6.55 -21.72
C ALA A 78 2.13 -7.00 -21.38
N SER A 79 1.51 -7.79 -22.25
CA SER A 79 0.18 -8.38 -22.03
C SER A 79 0.18 -9.43 -20.91
N GLN A 80 1.31 -10.10 -20.71
CA GLN A 80 1.57 -11.00 -19.59
C GLN A 80 2.86 -10.57 -18.89
N ASN A 81 2.73 -10.17 -17.63
CA ASN A 81 3.89 -9.79 -16.82
C ASN A 81 4.50 -11.04 -16.19
N SER A 82 5.69 -11.40 -16.64
CA SER A 82 6.47 -12.54 -16.13
C SER A 82 7.64 -12.11 -15.24
N SER A 83 7.73 -10.81 -14.89
CA SER A 83 8.78 -10.31 -14.01
C SER A 83 8.58 -10.80 -12.58
N ARG A 84 9.67 -11.05 -11.88
CA ARG A 84 9.66 -11.62 -10.51
C ARG A 84 8.81 -10.81 -9.51
N HIS A 85 8.79 -9.50 -9.66
CA HIS A 85 8.10 -8.57 -8.75
C HIS A 85 6.86 -7.91 -9.38
N GLU A 86 6.49 -8.34 -10.58
CA GLU A 86 5.29 -7.89 -11.30
C GLU A 86 5.17 -6.38 -11.46
N THR A 87 6.31 -5.67 -11.63
CA THR A 87 6.31 -4.23 -11.87
C THR A 87 5.54 -3.90 -13.14
N ALA A 88 4.49 -3.10 -12.99
CA ALA A 88 3.52 -2.83 -14.06
C ALA A 88 3.98 -1.67 -14.95
N PHE A 89 5.00 -1.91 -15.79
CA PHE A 89 5.43 -0.97 -16.81
C PHE A 89 4.34 -0.74 -17.83
N THR A 90 4.08 0.54 -18.15
CA THR A 90 3.33 0.93 -19.34
C THR A 90 4.30 1.26 -20.48
N ILE A 91 3.76 1.49 -21.69
CA ILE A 91 4.57 2.06 -22.75
C ILE A 91 5.15 3.40 -22.31
N SER A 92 6.38 3.71 -22.77
CA SER A 92 7.04 4.98 -22.49
C SER A 92 6.33 6.15 -23.17
N LEU A 93 6.45 7.33 -22.59
CA LEU A 93 5.79 8.53 -23.10
C LEU A 93 6.69 9.76 -23.15
N GLU A 94 6.24 10.74 -23.90
CA GLU A 94 6.81 12.08 -23.98
C GLU A 94 5.66 13.11 -24.00
N ALA A 95 5.89 14.34 -23.51
CA ALA A 95 4.97 15.43 -23.77
C ALA A 95 4.95 15.73 -25.28
N ARG A 96 3.76 15.97 -25.86
CA ARG A 96 3.66 16.23 -27.29
C ARG A 96 4.32 17.53 -27.73
N GLU A 97 4.27 18.53 -26.83
CA GLU A 97 4.74 19.88 -27.13
C GLU A 97 5.69 20.42 -26.06
N GLY A 98 6.57 21.34 -26.47
CA GLY A 98 7.46 22.05 -25.56
C GLY A 98 8.61 21.21 -25.00
N VAL A 99 9.01 20.14 -25.73
CA VAL A 99 10.08 19.25 -25.30
C VAL A 99 11.19 19.15 -26.35
N SER A 100 12.40 18.91 -25.86
CA SER A 100 13.57 18.44 -26.58
C SER A 100 13.91 17.01 -26.12
N THR A 101 15.08 16.49 -26.46
CA THR A 101 15.53 15.16 -26.02
C THR A 101 16.30 15.17 -24.68
N GLY A 102 16.47 16.33 -24.06
CA GLY A 102 17.26 16.48 -22.83
C GLY A 102 16.47 16.22 -21.52
N ILE A 103 17.13 16.44 -20.40
CA ILE A 103 16.58 16.27 -19.04
C ILE A 103 15.34 17.15 -18.80
N SER A 104 15.34 18.39 -19.32
CA SER A 104 14.18 19.30 -19.21
C SER A 104 12.91 18.74 -19.87
N ALA A 105 13.07 17.96 -20.94
CA ALA A 105 11.96 17.28 -21.60
C ALA A 105 11.28 16.24 -20.68
N ARG A 106 12.07 15.50 -19.89
CA ARG A 106 11.54 14.54 -18.92
C ARG A 106 10.74 15.24 -17.83
N ALA A 107 11.24 16.34 -17.25
CA ALA A 107 10.53 17.12 -16.26
C ALA A 107 9.21 17.70 -16.83
N ARG A 108 9.24 18.20 -18.05
CA ARG A 108 8.04 18.68 -18.78
C ARG A 108 7.04 17.55 -18.99
N THR A 109 7.51 16.38 -19.40
CA THR A 109 6.68 15.19 -19.62
C THR A 109 6.00 14.73 -18.33
N VAL A 110 6.74 14.71 -17.21
CA VAL A 110 6.19 14.41 -15.88
C VAL A 110 5.07 15.40 -15.54
N ALA A 111 5.32 16.70 -15.69
CA ALA A 111 4.32 17.74 -15.40
C ALA A 111 3.04 17.58 -16.24
N VAL A 112 3.15 17.27 -17.52
CA VAL A 112 2.00 17.00 -18.40
C VAL A 112 1.27 15.72 -17.97
N ALA A 113 2.02 14.66 -17.67
CA ALA A 113 1.41 13.38 -17.33
C ALA A 113 0.60 13.40 -16.03
N ILE A 114 0.98 14.22 -15.03
CA ILE A 114 0.26 14.32 -13.77
C ILE A 114 -0.87 15.37 -13.76
N ASP A 115 -0.92 16.25 -14.75
CA ASP A 115 -1.93 17.30 -14.84
C ASP A 115 -3.28 16.70 -15.25
N SER A 116 -4.26 16.74 -14.35
CA SER A 116 -5.60 16.19 -14.57
C SER A 116 -6.37 16.84 -15.71
N SER A 117 -5.97 18.07 -16.12
CA SER A 117 -6.55 18.75 -17.29
C SER A 117 -6.02 18.22 -18.62
N LYS A 118 -4.98 17.41 -18.61
CA LYS A 118 -4.31 16.82 -19.78
C LYS A 118 -4.80 15.39 -20.05
N SER A 119 -4.76 15.00 -21.31
CA SER A 119 -5.27 13.71 -21.79
C SER A 119 -4.27 12.99 -22.72
N ALA A 120 -4.67 11.89 -23.30
CA ALA A 120 -3.88 11.15 -24.29
C ALA A 120 -3.45 12.01 -25.49
N THR A 121 -4.17 13.09 -25.80
CA THR A 121 -3.82 13.99 -26.91
C THR A 121 -2.64 14.91 -26.60
N ASP A 122 -2.30 15.09 -25.31
CA ASP A 122 -1.20 15.95 -24.86
C ASP A 122 0.14 15.20 -24.75
N ILE A 123 0.12 13.90 -24.95
CA ILE A 123 1.30 13.03 -24.91
C ILE A 123 1.57 12.34 -26.24
N ALA A 124 2.79 11.89 -26.43
CA ALA A 124 3.24 11.04 -27.51
C ALA A 124 3.87 9.77 -26.96
N THR A 125 3.73 8.68 -27.66
CA THR A 125 4.34 7.38 -27.34
C THR A 125 5.03 6.79 -28.57
N PRO A 126 6.19 6.13 -28.42
CA PRO A 126 7.02 6.01 -27.23
C PRO A 126 7.75 7.32 -26.86
N GLY A 127 8.37 7.36 -25.69
CA GLY A 127 9.16 8.51 -25.21
C GLY A 127 10.25 8.10 -24.23
N HIS A 128 10.75 9.08 -23.44
CA HIS A 128 11.87 8.90 -22.54
C HIS A 128 11.49 8.86 -21.05
N VAL A 129 10.20 8.89 -20.72
CA VAL A 129 9.66 8.68 -19.38
C VAL A 129 8.92 7.35 -19.35
N PHE A 130 9.18 6.55 -18.32
CA PHE A 130 8.64 5.20 -18.15
C PHE A 130 7.59 5.18 -17.05
N PRO A 131 6.29 5.23 -17.37
CA PRO A 131 5.25 5.17 -16.35
C PRO A 131 5.10 3.77 -15.77
N LEU A 132 4.88 3.74 -14.46
CA LEU A 132 4.56 2.53 -13.70
C LEU A 132 3.15 2.68 -13.11
N ARG A 133 2.30 1.67 -13.34
CA ARG A 133 0.98 1.62 -12.77
C ARG A 133 1.05 1.12 -11.34
N ALA A 134 0.77 1.97 -10.37
CA ALA A 134 0.64 1.57 -8.96
C ALA A 134 -0.61 0.70 -8.75
N ARG A 135 -0.51 -0.27 -7.84
CA ARG A 135 -1.67 -1.05 -7.39
C ARG A 135 -2.58 -0.17 -6.53
N ASP A 136 -3.89 -0.31 -6.75
CA ASP A 136 -4.89 0.29 -5.87
C ASP A 136 -4.68 -0.26 -4.44
N GLY A 137 -4.80 0.62 -3.43
CA GLY A 137 -4.43 0.30 -2.06
C GLY A 137 -2.95 0.53 -1.70
N GLY A 138 -2.10 0.82 -2.68
CA GLY A 138 -0.71 1.23 -2.45
C GLY A 138 0.16 0.17 -1.79
N VAL A 139 1.04 0.58 -0.86
CA VAL A 139 1.99 -0.33 -0.19
C VAL A 139 1.32 -1.41 0.66
N LEU A 140 0.05 -1.26 1.01
CA LEU A 140 -0.71 -2.29 1.74
C LEU A 140 -1.05 -3.49 0.84
N VAL A 141 -1.06 -3.29 -0.47
CA VAL A 141 -1.33 -4.33 -1.48
C VAL A 141 -0.04 -4.86 -2.10
N ARG A 142 0.87 -3.97 -2.48
CA ARG A 142 2.19 -4.30 -3.04
C ARG A 142 3.27 -3.44 -2.42
N ALA A 143 4.20 -4.07 -1.69
CA ALA A 143 5.26 -3.41 -0.93
C ALA A 143 6.44 -2.96 -1.83
N GLY A 144 6.16 -2.26 -2.92
CA GLY A 144 7.14 -1.79 -3.89
C GLY A 144 7.34 -0.27 -3.88
N HIS A 145 8.46 0.17 -4.45
CA HIS A 145 8.80 1.60 -4.60
C HIS A 145 7.75 2.36 -5.41
N THR A 146 7.12 1.72 -6.40
CA THR A 146 6.03 2.29 -7.20
C THR A 146 4.88 2.75 -6.31
N GLU A 147 4.36 1.87 -5.48
CA GLU A 147 3.25 2.15 -4.57
C GLU A 147 3.68 3.11 -3.46
N ALA A 148 4.89 2.96 -2.94
CA ALA A 148 5.42 3.82 -1.87
C ALA A 148 5.54 5.28 -2.32
N ALA A 149 6.00 5.55 -3.53
CA ALA A 149 6.11 6.91 -4.06
C ALA A 149 4.75 7.58 -4.23
N VAL A 150 3.73 6.84 -4.71
CA VAL A 150 2.35 7.32 -4.81
C VAL A 150 1.77 7.62 -3.42
N ASP A 151 1.95 6.71 -2.48
CA ASP A 151 1.43 6.85 -1.11
C ASP A 151 2.04 8.04 -0.37
N ILE A 152 3.37 8.19 -0.41
CA ILE A 152 4.04 9.32 0.26
C ILE A 152 3.62 10.64 -0.35
N SER A 153 3.50 10.74 -1.68
CA SER A 153 3.02 11.95 -2.34
C SER A 153 1.60 12.31 -1.90
N ARG A 154 0.71 11.32 -1.82
CA ARG A 154 -0.65 11.49 -1.30
C ARG A 154 -0.66 11.94 0.17
N LEU A 155 0.12 11.28 1.03
CA LEU A 155 0.23 11.60 2.45
C LEU A 155 0.83 13.01 2.68
N ALA A 156 1.68 13.47 1.77
CA ALA A 156 2.20 14.83 1.78
C ALA A 156 1.18 15.90 1.32
N GLY A 157 -0.03 15.49 0.87
CA GLY A 157 -1.06 16.38 0.36
C GLY A 157 -0.80 16.87 -1.07
N LEU A 158 0.04 16.16 -1.82
CA LEU A 158 0.40 16.47 -3.20
C LEU A 158 -0.35 15.56 -4.18
N ASN A 159 -0.18 15.80 -5.48
CA ASN A 159 -0.64 14.89 -6.52
C ASN A 159 -0.08 13.48 -6.24
N PRO A 160 -0.91 12.41 -6.22
CA PRO A 160 -0.49 11.05 -5.85
C PRO A 160 0.33 10.40 -6.96
N ALA A 161 1.47 10.97 -7.26
CA ALA A 161 2.42 10.52 -8.26
C ALA A 161 3.85 10.82 -7.80
N GLY A 162 4.80 9.97 -8.16
CA GLY A 162 6.20 10.14 -7.82
C GLY A 162 7.13 9.85 -8.98
N VAL A 163 8.33 10.41 -8.91
CA VAL A 163 9.45 10.03 -9.79
C VAL A 163 10.44 9.25 -8.96
N ILE A 164 10.85 8.10 -9.45
CA ILE A 164 11.76 7.18 -8.78
C ILE A 164 12.92 6.80 -9.70
N CYS A 165 14.07 6.48 -9.09
CA CYS A 165 15.25 6.03 -9.79
C CYS A 165 16.11 5.19 -8.84
N GLU A 166 16.44 3.99 -9.22
CA GLU A 166 17.30 3.10 -8.45
C GLU A 166 18.72 3.71 -8.28
N ILE A 167 19.37 3.39 -7.16
CA ILE A 167 20.74 3.84 -6.87
C ILE A 167 21.69 2.68 -7.13
N MET A 168 22.66 2.91 -8.01
CA MET A 168 23.71 1.96 -8.35
C MET A 168 25.07 2.45 -7.86
N ASN A 169 25.94 1.51 -7.52
CA ASN A 169 27.35 1.73 -7.26
C ASN A 169 28.11 2.04 -8.58
N ASP A 170 29.35 2.52 -8.46
CA ASP A 170 30.18 2.89 -9.61
C ASP A 170 30.49 1.70 -10.54
N ASP A 171 30.49 0.49 -10.00
CA ASP A 171 30.70 -0.76 -10.76
C ASP A 171 29.43 -1.29 -11.44
N GLY A 172 28.28 -0.59 -11.25
CA GLY A 172 26.99 -0.97 -11.80
C GLY A 172 26.20 -1.97 -10.95
N SER A 173 26.71 -2.41 -9.81
CA SER A 173 25.94 -3.19 -8.84
C SER A 173 24.92 -2.30 -8.12
N MET A 174 23.83 -2.91 -7.63
CA MET A 174 22.83 -2.15 -6.87
C MET A 174 23.38 -1.78 -5.49
N SER A 175 23.20 -0.53 -5.09
CA SER A 175 23.57 -0.04 -3.76
C SER A 175 22.70 -0.70 -2.70
N ARG A 176 23.32 -1.21 -1.64
CA ARG A 176 22.66 -1.80 -0.48
C ARG A 176 22.69 -0.82 0.69
N LEU A 177 22.00 -1.15 1.78
CA LEU A 177 21.81 -0.22 2.90
C LEU A 177 23.11 0.47 3.39
N PRO A 178 24.25 -0.21 3.54
CA PRO A 178 25.51 0.46 3.88
C PRO A 178 25.95 1.52 2.88
N ASP A 179 25.83 1.22 1.57
CA ASP A 179 26.19 2.13 0.49
C ASP A 179 25.22 3.32 0.46
N LEU A 180 23.92 3.04 0.66
CA LEU A 180 22.85 4.03 0.69
C LEU A 180 23.00 5.01 1.86
N VAL A 181 23.46 4.55 3.02
CA VAL A 181 23.75 5.44 4.16
C VAL A 181 24.91 6.40 3.82
N ALA A 182 25.99 5.90 3.21
CA ALA A 182 27.08 6.74 2.75
C ALA A 182 26.62 7.75 1.68
N PHE A 183 25.83 7.30 0.74
CA PHE A 183 25.23 8.15 -0.31
C PHE A 183 24.32 9.23 0.29
N ALA A 184 23.45 8.87 1.23
CA ALA A 184 22.55 9.80 1.90
C ALA A 184 23.32 10.88 2.66
N GLN A 185 24.38 10.50 3.39
CA GLN A 185 25.23 11.43 4.10
C GLN A 185 25.94 12.40 3.15
N LEU A 186 26.49 11.88 2.04
CA LEU A 186 27.19 12.68 1.04
C LEU A 186 26.26 13.74 0.41
N HIS A 187 25.01 13.39 0.16
CA HIS A 187 24.07 14.26 -0.56
C HIS A 187 23.05 14.96 0.36
N GLY A 188 23.12 14.75 1.68
CA GLY A 188 22.19 15.36 2.64
C GLY A 188 20.76 14.88 2.48
N LEU A 189 20.57 13.59 2.14
CA LEU A 189 19.27 12.96 1.95
C LEU A 189 18.86 12.14 3.17
N LYS A 190 17.56 11.98 3.38
CA LYS A 190 17.00 11.07 4.38
C LYS A 190 16.73 9.71 3.75
N ILE A 191 16.74 8.67 4.58
CA ILE A 191 16.39 7.29 4.20
C ILE A 191 15.16 6.88 4.97
N GLY A 192 14.11 6.43 4.27
CA GLY A 192 12.96 5.76 4.85
C GLY A 192 12.88 4.32 4.38
N THR A 193 12.05 3.51 5.06
CA THR A 193 11.78 2.13 4.65
C THR A 193 10.32 1.95 4.25
N ILE A 194 10.08 1.09 3.26
CA ILE A 194 8.71 0.73 2.87
C ILE A 194 7.99 -0.01 4.00
N SER A 195 8.73 -0.79 4.80
CA SER A 195 8.18 -1.48 5.97
C SER A 195 7.60 -0.51 7.02
N ASP A 196 8.32 0.58 7.30
CA ASP A 196 7.83 1.61 8.22
C ASP A 196 6.62 2.36 7.64
N LEU A 197 6.61 2.62 6.32
CA LEU A 197 5.46 3.21 5.65
C LEU A 197 4.22 2.31 5.73
N ILE A 198 4.37 1.00 5.56
CA ILE A 198 3.28 0.03 5.75
C ILE A 198 2.75 0.11 7.19
N ALA A 199 3.64 0.11 8.19
CA ALA A 199 3.27 0.21 9.60
C ALA A 199 2.58 1.55 9.91
N TYR A 200 3.06 2.65 9.31
CA TYR A 200 2.45 3.96 9.42
C TYR A 200 1.03 3.97 8.85
N ARG A 201 0.82 3.51 7.63
CA ARG A 201 -0.49 3.45 6.99
C ARG A 201 -1.48 2.59 7.75
N ARG A 202 -1.04 1.44 8.30
CA ARG A 202 -1.89 0.58 9.14
C ARG A 202 -2.39 1.27 10.40
N ARG A 203 -1.64 2.24 10.94
CA ARG A 203 -2.01 2.99 12.14
C ARG A 203 -2.85 4.24 11.86
N HIS A 204 -2.65 4.88 10.70
CA HIS A 204 -3.20 6.21 10.42
C HIS A 204 -4.27 6.22 9.34
N ASP A 205 -4.30 5.23 8.45
CA ASP A 205 -5.36 5.12 7.45
C ASP A 205 -6.59 4.45 8.06
N ASN A 206 -7.77 4.95 7.69
CA ASN A 206 -9.01 4.24 7.94
C ASN A 206 -9.15 3.14 6.88
N LEU A 207 -8.78 1.90 7.25
CA LEU A 207 -8.74 0.76 6.34
C LEU A 207 -10.09 0.05 6.18
N VAL A 208 -11.09 0.47 6.96
CA VAL A 208 -12.43 -0.12 6.92
C VAL A 208 -13.49 0.95 6.77
N ALA A 209 -14.50 0.68 5.97
CA ALA A 209 -15.67 1.53 5.81
C ALA A 209 -16.94 0.70 6.02
N VAL A 210 -17.90 1.23 6.79
CA VAL A 210 -19.22 0.62 6.92
C VAL A 210 -19.96 0.76 5.59
N THR A 211 -20.36 -0.36 5.01
CA THR A 211 -21.11 -0.42 3.75
C THR A 211 -22.58 -0.77 3.95
N ARG A 212 -22.91 -1.39 5.07
CA ARG A 212 -24.28 -1.81 5.39
C ARG A 212 -24.49 -1.96 6.88
N GLU A 213 -25.66 -1.54 7.37
CA GLU A 213 -26.15 -1.78 8.72
C GLU A 213 -27.54 -2.38 8.66
N ASP A 214 -27.79 -3.44 9.46
CA ASP A 214 -29.06 -4.13 9.54
C ASP A 214 -29.28 -4.70 10.94
N THR A 215 -30.54 -4.96 11.27
CA THR A 215 -30.93 -5.85 12.38
C THR A 215 -31.19 -7.23 11.82
N VAL A 216 -30.49 -8.22 12.32
CA VAL A 216 -30.59 -9.61 11.87
C VAL A 216 -30.99 -10.53 13.01
N ARG A 217 -31.64 -11.66 12.70
CA ARG A 217 -32.01 -12.68 13.68
C ARG A 217 -31.23 -13.97 13.41
N SER A 218 -30.51 -14.43 14.43
CA SER A 218 -29.79 -15.70 14.42
C SER A 218 -30.44 -16.71 15.34
N GLU A 219 -30.27 -18.01 15.07
CA GLU A 219 -30.60 -19.08 16.02
C GLU A 219 -29.73 -19.02 17.29
N PHE A 220 -28.53 -18.41 17.18
CA PHE A 220 -27.63 -18.16 18.30
C PHE A 220 -27.91 -16.78 18.90
N GLY A 221 -28.59 -16.74 20.04
CA GLY A 221 -28.80 -15.52 20.81
C GLY A 221 -29.85 -14.52 20.26
N GLY A 222 -30.65 -14.89 19.26
CA GLY A 222 -31.77 -14.09 18.77
C GLY A 222 -31.37 -12.89 17.90
N GLU A 223 -31.78 -11.68 18.30
CA GLU A 223 -31.57 -10.45 17.50
C GLU A 223 -30.20 -9.81 17.71
N TRP A 224 -29.58 -9.35 16.62
CA TRP A 224 -28.29 -8.72 16.58
C TRP A 224 -28.30 -7.50 15.67
N GLN A 225 -27.52 -6.46 16.03
CA GLN A 225 -27.16 -5.40 15.09
C GLN A 225 -25.99 -5.90 14.24
N MET A 226 -26.16 -5.90 12.94
CA MET A 226 -25.13 -6.31 12.00
C MET A 226 -24.56 -5.09 11.27
N ARG A 227 -23.23 -4.98 11.22
CA ARG A 227 -22.52 -4.06 10.36
C ARG A 227 -21.63 -4.82 9.39
N VAL A 228 -21.68 -4.43 8.13
CA VAL A 228 -20.76 -4.93 7.11
C VAL A 228 -19.71 -3.87 6.86
N TYR A 229 -18.46 -4.25 6.95
CA TYR A 229 -17.29 -3.42 6.72
C TYR A 229 -16.58 -3.86 5.46
N SER A 230 -16.26 -2.93 4.56
CA SER A 230 -15.37 -3.20 3.43
C SER A 230 -13.94 -2.79 3.79
N ASP A 231 -12.98 -3.69 3.54
CA ASP A 231 -11.55 -3.36 3.51
C ASP A 231 -11.29 -2.46 2.30
N THR A 232 -10.91 -1.20 2.56
CA THR A 232 -10.69 -0.21 1.49
C THR A 232 -9.48 -0.51 0.61
N ALA A 233 -8.56 -1.39 1.06
CA ALA A 233 -7.36 -1.76 0.31
C ALA A 233 -7.61 -2.94 -0.64
N HIS A 234 -8.44 -3.92 -0.25
CA HIS A 234 -8.61 -5.18 -0.98
C HIS A 234 -10.04 -5.43 -1.43
N GLY A 235 -11.01 -4.66 -0.90
CA GLY A 235 -12.42 -4.84 -1.20
C GLY A 235 -13.08 -6.04 -0.51
N ASP A 236 -12.38 -6.72 0.40
CA ASP A 236 -12.95 -7.81 1.20
C ASP A 236 -13.99 -7.25 2.17
N GLU A 237 -15.07 -7.98 2.37
CA GLU A 237 -16.11 -7.61 3.32
C GLU A 237 -16.01 -8.44 4.60
N HIS A 238 -16.14 -7.76 5.74
CA HIS A 238 -16.13 -8.33 7.08
C HIS A 238 -17.44 -8.00 7.79
N ILE A 239 -17.82 -8.80 8.78
CA ILE A 239 -19.09 -8.63 9.48
C ILE A 239 -18.83 -8.43 10.97
N ALA A 240 -19.45 -7.41 11.56
CA ALA A 240 -19.59 -7.30 13.01
C ALA A 240 -21.05 -7.57 13.42
N LEU A 241 -21.23 -8.44 14.42
CA LEU A 241 -22.50 -8.68 15.09
C LEU A 241 -22.43 -8.09 16.50
N ILE A 242 -23.31 -7.17 16.82
CA ILE A 242 -23.30 -6.38 18.04
C ILE A 242 -24.55 -6.69 18.84
N LYS A 243 -24.38 -6.92 20.15
CA LYS A 243 -25.44 -7.15 21.13
C LYS A 243 -25.38 -6.07 22.20
N GLY A 244 -26.53 -5.45 22.46
CA GLY A 244 -26.63 -4.40 23.47
C GLY A 244 -25.83 -3.13 23.14
N ASP A 245 -25.69 -2.26 24.13
CA ASP A 245 -24.88 -1.02 24.01
C ASP A 245 -23.43 -1.30 24.38
N ILE A 246 -22.53 -1.15 23.41
CA ILE A 246 -21.08 -1.33 23.56
C ILE A 246 -20.31 -0.01 23.61
N THR A 247 -21.00 1.13 23.59
CA THR A 247 -20.38 2.47 23.57
C THR A 247 -20.02 2.98 24.98
N THR A 248 -20.36 2.25 26.00
CA THR A 248 -20.08 2.61 27.40
C THR A 248 -18.66 2.21 27.82
N PRO A 249 -18.06 2.83 28.87
CA PRO A 249 -16.65 2.60 29.23
C PRO A 249 -16.38 1.24 29.90
N GLU A 250 -17.43 0.50 30.31
CA GLU A 250 -17.23 -0.81 30.92
C GLU A 250 -16.73 -1.85 29.90
N PRO A 251 -15.90 -2.83 30.32
CA PRO A 251 -15.44 -3.90 29.45
C PRO A 251 -16.58 -4.66 28.80
N VAL A 252 -16.41 -5.02 27.52
CA VAL A 252 -17.37 -5.83 26.75
C VAL A 252 -16.72 -7.14 26.29
N LEU A 253 -17.52 -8.18 26.17
CA LEU A 253 -17.07 -9.41 25.54
C LEU A 253 -16.88 -9.20 24.03
N VAL A 254 -15.72 -9.60 23.52
CA VAL A 254 -15.40 -9.53 22.09
C VAL A 254 -14.86 -10.87 21.61
N ARG A 255 -15.39 -11.36 20.49
CA ARG A 255 -14.81 -12.48 19.74
C ARG A 255 -14.36 -12.02 18.37
N MET A 256 -13.07 -12.23 18.09
CA MET A 256 -12.51 -12.13 16.75
C MET A 256 -12.47 -13.51 16.13
N HIS A 257 -13.09 -13.71 14.98
CA HIS A 257 -13.16 -15.00 14.31
C HIS A 257 -12.75 -14.88 12.85
N ALA A 258 -11.57 -15.40 12.50
CA ALA A 258 -11.16 -15.53 11.11
C ALA A 258 -11.83 -16.80 10.54
N LEU A 259 -12.68 -16.60 9.53
CA LEU A 259 -13.42 -17.70 8.90
C LEU A 259 -12.47 -18.63 8.16
N ASP A 260 -12.50 -19.90 8.52
CA ASP A 260 -11.84 -20.99 7.82
C ASP A 260 -12.87 -22.07 7.50
N PRO A 261 -13.29 -22.22 6.23
CA PRO A 261 -14.33 -23.20 5.86
C PRO A 261 -14.01 -24.64 6.24
N MET A 262 -12.71 -25.01 6.26
CA MET A 262 -12.30 -26.36 6.58
C MET A 262 -12.43 -26.66 8.07
N LEU A 263 -12.12 -25.70 8.93
CA LEU A 263 -12.23 -25.84 10.38
C LEU A 263 -13.68 -25.58 10.86
N ASP A 264 -14.32 -24.51 10.34
CA ASP A 264 -15.59 -24.01 10.85
C ASP A 264 -16.80 -24.73 10.25
N VAL A 265 -16.73 -25.21 8.99
CA VAL A 265 -17.84 -25.85 8.29
C VAL A 265 -17.60 -27.36 8.18
N VAL A 266 -16.43 -27.78 7.70
CA VAL A 266 -16.10 -29.22 7.50
C VAL A 266 -15.69 -29.87 8.82
N GLY A 267 -15.17 -29.09 9.79
CA GLY A 267 -14.80 -29.58 11.12
C GLY A 267 -13.51 -30.41 11.12
N LEU A 268 -12.56 -30.10 10.23
CA LEU A 268 -11.26 -30.77 10.17
C LEU A 268 -10.38 -30.40 11.36
N GLY A 269 -9.56 -31.39 11.78
CA GLY A 269 -8.58 -31.22 12.85
C GLY A 269 -8.99 -31.85 14.19
N PRO A 270 -8.02 -32.05 15.10
CA PRO A 270 -8.24 -32.73 16.37
C PRO A 270 -9.15 -31.98 17.36
N ASN A 271 -9.32 -30.65 17.13
CA ASN A 271 -10.16 -29.78 17.95
C ASN A 271 -11.09 -28.96 17.01
N GLY A 272 -11.96 -29.63 16.27
CA GLY A 272 -12.85 -28.99 15.32
C GLY A 272 -13.51 -27.73 15.89
N ARG A 273 -13.48 -26.62 15.13
CA ARG A 273 -14.01 -25.31 15.56
C ARG A 273 -15.47 -25.11 15.16
N ARG A 274 -16.15 -26.17 14.72
CA ARG A 274 -17.47 -26.09 14.09
C ARG A 274 -18.50 -25.34 14.95
N ASP A 275 -18.43 -25.51 16.27
CA ASP A 275 -19.41 -24.93 17.20
C ASP A 275 -18.90 -23.63 17.86
N GLU A 276 -17.61 -23.32 17.75
CA GLU A 276 -16.99 -22.16 18.44
C GLU A 276 -17.63 -20.81 18.11
N PHE A 277 -18.09 -20.64 16.87
CA PHE A 277 -18.72 -19.39 16.45
C PHE A 277 -20.11 -19.25 17.09
N GLY A 278 -20.93 -20.29 17.05
CA GLY A 278 -22.24 -20.34 17.68
C GLY A 278 -22.19 -20.21 19.21
N ASP A 279 -21.24 -20.90 19.84
CA ASP A 279 -21.00 -20.82 21.30
C ASP A 279 -20.59 -19.41 21.73
N ALA A 280 -19.73 -18.74 20.95
CA ALA A 280 -19.36 -17.36 21.22
C ALA A 280 -20.55 -16.40 21.09
N MET A 281 -21.39 -16.57 20.07
CA MET A 281 -22.61 -15.78 19.91
C MET A 281 -23.56 -16.01 21.09
N GLN A 282 -23.74 -17.27 21.51
CA GLN A 282 -24.62 -17.61 22.64
C GLN A 282 -24.09 -16.98 23.94
N THR A 283 -22.79 -17.08 24.20
CA THR A 283 -22.13 -16.47 25.37
C THR A 283 -22.34 -14.96 25.44
N ILE A 284 -22.14 -14.28 24.32
CA ILE A 284 -22.35 -12.81 24.23
C ILE A 284 -23.84 -12.47 24.42
N ALA A 285 -24.72 -13.30 23.90
CA ALA A 285 -26.17 -13.08 24.06
C ALA A 285 -26.63 -13.26 25.51
N GLU A 286 -26.10 -14.23 26.24
CA GLU A 286 -26.35 -14.45 27.66
C GLU A 286 -25.84 -13.31 28.53
N GLU A 287 -24.66 -12.75 28.21
CA GLU A 287 -24.17 -11.51 28.83
C GLU A 287 -25.03 -10.29 28.47
N GLY A 288 -25.76 -10.35 27.36
CA GLY A 288 -26.64 -9.28 26.88
C GLY A 288 -25.89 -8.12 26.21
N ARG A 289 -24.55 -8.17 26.15
CA ARG A 289 -23.70 -7.10 25.66
C ARG A 289 -22.38 -7.65 25.14
N GLY A 290 -21.99 -7.22 23.92
CA GLY A 290 -20.71 -7.61 23.33
C GLY A 290 -20.71 -7.52 21.82
N ALA A 291 -19.57 -7.90 21.22
CA ALA A 291 -19.39 -7.88 19.78
C ALA A 291 -18.67 -9.14 19.29
N LEU A 292 -19.09 -9.63 18.13
CA LEU A 292 -18.40 -10.69 17.42
C LEU A 292 -18.03 -10.17 16.03
N VAL A 293 -16.72 -10.23 15.67
CA VAL A 293 -16.21 -9.81 14.37
C VAL A 293 -15.82 -11.04 13.57
N LEU A 294 -16.50 -11.26 12.44
CA LEU A 294 -16.19 -12.30 11.47
C LEU A 294 -15.32 -11.72 10.35
N LEU A 295 -14.07 -12.10 10.36
CA LEU A 295 -13.10 -11.73 9.33
C LEU A 295 -13.17 -12.76 8.19
N ARG A 296 -13.49 -12.29 6.99
CA ARG A 296 -13.56 -13.10 5.78
C ARG A 296 -12.33 -12.82 4.92
N ASP A 297 -11.80 -13.87 4.32
CA ASP A 297 -10.75 -13.79 3.32
C ASP A 297 -11.21 -14.52 2.07
N THR A 298 -11.61 -13.76 1.05
CA THR A 298 -12.11 -14.30 -0.22
C THR A 298 -11.01 -14.88 -1.10
N THR A 299 -9.75 -14.59 -0.77
CA THR A 299 -8.57 -15.06 -1.51
C THR A 299 -7.86 -16.25 -0.83
N MET A 300 -8.42 -16.77 0.27
CA MET A 300 -7.83 -17.84 1.07
C MET A 300 -7.48 -19.06 0.22
N LYS A 301 -6.21 -19.46 0.27
CA LYS A 301 -5.74 -20.73 -0.29
C LYS A 301 -5.90 -21.84 0.76
N LEU A 302 -6.79 -22.79 0.52
CA LEU A 302 -7.12 -23.87 1.45
C LEU A 302 -5.93 -24.82 1.78
N ALA A 303 -4.81 -24.70 1.07
CA ALA A 303 -3.62 -25.57 1.23
C ALA A 303 -2.46 -24.95 2.03
N SER A 304 -2.56 -23.74 2.54
CA SER A 304 -1.47 -23.09 3.29
C SER A 304 -1.61 -23.30 4.79
N GLY A 305 -0.86 -24.25 5.35
CA GLY A 305 -0.84 -24.56 6.78
C GLY A 305 0.03 -23.66 7.65
N ASP A 306 0.26 -22.38 7.29
CA ASP A 306 1.14 -21.48 8.04
C ASP A 306 0.32 -20.45 8.83
N SER A 307 0.23 -20.65 10.14
CA SER A 307 -0.53 -19.83 11.08
C SER A 307 0.13 -18.47 11.43
N ALA A 308 1.35 -18.22 10.93
CA ALA A 308 2.12 -16.98 11.18
C ALA A 308 2.27 -16.12 9.92
N SER A 309 1.39 -16.28 8.94
CA SER A 309 1.49 -15.53 7.68
C SER A 309 1.25 -14.02 7.88
N PRO A 310 1.84 -13.16 7.03
CA PRO A 310 1.53 -11.72 6.99
C PRO A 310 0.03 -11.41 6.90
N GLN A 311 -0.74 -12.34 6.35
CA GLN A 311 -2.18 -12.32 6.20
C GLN A 311 -2.91 -12.38 7.56
N THR A 312 -2.45 -13.22 8.50
CA THR A 312 -3.00 -13.30 9.86
C THR A 312 -2.81 -11.99 10.62
N LEU A 313 -1.62 -11.38 10.54
CA LEU A 313 -1.34 -10.08 11.16
C LEU A 313 -2.20 -8.96 10.57
N ARG A 314 -2.45 -8.99 9.26
CA ARG A 314 -3.37 -8.06 8.59
C ARG A 314 -4.79 -8.19 9.12
N GLN A 315 -5.30 -9.41 9.24
CA GLN A 315 -6.64 -9.68 9.76
C GLN A 315 -6.82 -9.13 11.19
N TYR A 316 -5.82 -9.28 12.07
CA TYR A 316 -5.88 -8.70 13.41
C TYR A 316 -5.92 -7.16 13.38
N GLY A 317 -5.17 -6.54 12.47
CA GLY A 317 -5.19 -5.08 12.30
C GLY A 317 -6.55 -4.55 11.82
N LEU A 318 -7.17 -5.20 10.85
CA LEU A 318 -8.52 -4.88 10.36
C LEU A 318 -9.57 -5.06 11.46
N GLY A 319 -9.51 -6.17 12.20
CA GLY A 319 -10.41 -6.42 13.30
C GLY A 319 -10.32 -5.36 14.40
N ALA A 320 -9.13 -4.90 14.74
CA ALA A 320 -8.95 -3.82 15.71
C ALA A 320 -9.58 -2.49 15.23
N GLN A 321 -9.47 -2.16 13.95
CA GLN A 321 -10.12 -0.98 13.36
C GLN A 321 -11.65 -1.09 13.36
N ILE A 322 -12.21 -2.27 13.04
CA ILE A 322 -13.64 -2.52 13.11
C ILE A 322 -14.18 -2.30 14.54
N LEU A 323 -13.42 -2.76 15.55
CA LEU A 323 -13.80 -2.58 16.95
C LEU A 323 -13.69 -1.14 17.45
N SER A 324 -12.86 -0.32 16.82
CA SER A 324 -12.68 1.08 17.18
C SER A 324 -13.60 2.04 16.42
N SER A 325 -14.31 1.57 15.41
CA SER A 325 -15.27 2.33 14.61
C SER A 325 -16.70 2.22 15.14
#